data_9e2b4cf38f152072d14b8ad9bf19332f
#
_entry.id   9e2b4cf38f152072d14b8ad9bf19332f
#
_cell.length_a   1.000
_cell.length_b   1.000
_cell.length_c   1.000
_cell.angle_alpha   90.00
_cell.angle_beta   90.00
_cell.angle_gamma   90.00
#
_symmetry.space_group_name_H-M   'P 1'
#
loop_
_entity.id
_entity.type
_entity.pdbx_description
1 polymer ?
#
loop_
_entity_poly.entity_id
_entity_poly.type
_entity_poly.pdbx_seq_one_letter_code
_entity_poly.pdbx_strand_id
1 'polypeptide(L)'
;VEMFRDELLAAVKSTEFTPAWGETRLYNMIRDRGDWVISRQRAWGVPIPIFYAENGEPIITPETIAHVSALFREHGSNIWFQKEAKELLPEGFTHPGSPNGEFTKENDIMDVWFDSGSSHQGVLVERGMKYPADLYLEGSDQHRGWFNSSLITSVAINGVAPYKGLLTHGFVLDGEGRKM
;
A
#
# COMPACT_ATOMS: atom_id res chain seq x y z
N VAL A 1 -0.48 4.01 10.71
CA VAL A 1 -0.34 5.44 10.33
C VAL A 1 0.15 6.26 11.53
N GLU A 2 -0.35 5.99 12.70
CA GLU A 2 0.01 6.75 13.92
C GLU A 2 1.52 6.77 14.18
N MET A 3 2.22 5.67 13.96
CA MET A 3 3.64 5.51 14.22
C MET A 3 4.56 6.47 13.44
N PHE A 4 4.12 6.97 12.28
CA PHE A 4 4.92 7.85 11.40
C PHE A 4 4.09 9.03 10.87
N ARG A 5 3.11 9.48 11.66
CA ARG A 5 2.24 10.63 11.31
C ARG A 5 3.02 11.92 11.13
N ASP A 6 4.01 12.17 11.98
CA ASP A 6 4.80 13.40 11.91
C ASP A 6 5.63 13.46 10.62
N GLU A 7 6.18 12.33 10.19
CA GLU A 7 6.88 12.21 8.92
C GLU A 7 5.94 12.42 7.73
N LEU A 8 4.71 11.90 7.81
CA LEU A 8 3.68 12.14 6.78
C LEU A 8 3.33 13.64 6.69
N LEU A 9 3.10 14.30 7.82
CA LEU A 9 2.78 15.72 7.85
C LEU A 9 3.94 16.57 7.34
N ALA A 10 5.19 16.21 7.66
CA ALA A 10 6.37 16.84 7.12
C ALA A 10 6.48 16.66 5.61
N ALA A 11 6.17 15.46 5.10
CA ALA A 11 6.16 15.16 3.66
C ALA A 11 5.10 15.99 2.91
N VAL A 12 3.91 16.19 3.50
CA VAL A 12 2.90 17.11 2.94
C VAL A 12 3.46 18.52 2.82
N LYS A 13 4.12 19.02 3.88
CA LYS A 13 4.71 20.36 3.90
C LYS A 13 5.85 20.57 2.89
N SER A 14 6.54 19.51 2.52
CA SER A 14 7.61 19.55 1.52
C SER A 14 7.11 19.44 0.07
N THR A 15 5.83 19.19 -0.13
CA THR A 15 5.20 19.02 -1.45
C THR A 15 4.65 20.34 -1.96
N GLU A 16 4.84 20.61 -3.25
CA GLU A 16 4.25 21.75 -3.93
C GLU A 16 2.81 21.45 -4.37
N PHE A 17 1.86 22.32 -4.06
CA PHE A 17 0.45 22.10 -4.37
C PHE A 17 -0.07 23.15 -5.37
N THR A 18 -0.69 22.66 -6.43
CA THR A 18 -1.44 23.47 -7.39
C THR A 18 -2.85 22.92 -7.57
N PRO A 19 -3.90 23.60 -7.13
CA PRO A 19 -3.91 24.87 -6.37
C PRO A 19 -3.40 24.72 -4.93
N ALA A 20 -2.94 25.82 -4.34
CA ALA A 20 -2.33 25.83 -3.00
C ALA A 20 -3.24 25.30 -1.88
N TRP A 21 -4.56 25.41 -2.00
CA TRP A 21 -5.51 24.89 -1.01
C TRP A 21 -5.42 23.35 -0.82
N GLY A 22 -4.86 22.65 -1.80
CA GLY A 22 -4.65 21.20 -1.73
C GLY A 22 -3.78 20.80 -0.54
N GLU A 23 -2.79 21.61 -0.16
CA GLU A 23 -1.94 21.38 1.01
C GLU A 23 -2.78 21.24 2.29
N THR A 24 -3.60 22.23 2.58
CA THR A 24 -4.45 22.22 3.78
C THR A 24 -5.39 21.01 3.79
N ARG A 25 -5.94 20.67 2.64
CA ARG A 25 -6.85 19.52 2.50
C ARG A 25 -6.14 18.19 2.80
N LEU A 26 -5.00 17.93 2.17
CA LEU A 26 -4.25 16.69 2.41
C LEU A 26 -3.69 16.65 3.83
N TYR A 27 -3.16 17.77 4.33
CA TYR A 27 -2.65 17.88 5.70
C TYR A 27 -3.70 17.48 6.73
N ASN A 28 -4.91 18.05 6.64
CA ASN A 28 -5.98 17.72 7.59
C ASN A 28 -6.41 16.25 7.49
N MET A 29 -6.47 15.71 6.29
CA MET A 29 -6.80 14.29 6.09
C MET A 29 -5.78 13.35 6.74
N ILE A 30 -4.51 13.70 6.73
CA ILE A 30 -3.45 12.92 7.38
C ILE A 30 -3.45 13.14 8.90
N ARG A 31 -3.58 14.39 9.33
CA ARG A 31 -3.61 14.73 10.76
C ARG A 31 -4.73 14.01 11.51
N ASP A 32 -5.90 13.98 10.93
CA ASP A 32 -7.13 13.47 11.57
C ASP A 32 -7.39 11.99 11.24
N ARG A 33 -6.47 11.33 10.53
CA ARG A 33 -6.61 9.95 10.10
C ARG A 33 -6.29 8.98 11.24
N GLY A 34 -7.17 7.98 11.41
CA GLY A 34 -6.86 6.76 12.17
C GLY A 34 -6.01 5.77 11.37
N ASP A 35 -5.83 4.58 11.92
CA ASP A 35 -5.13 3.51 11.22
C ASP A 35 -5.90 3.04 9.97
N TRP A 36 -5.15 2.61 8.99
CA TRP A 36 -5.70 2.08 7.75
C TRP A 36 -5.76 0.56 7.83
N VAL A 37 -6.98 0.02 7.97
CA VAL A 37 -7.21 -1.41 7.85
C VAL A 37 -7.11 -1.79 6.38
N ILE A 38 -6.07 -2.52 6.02
CA ILE A 38 -5.75 -2.85 4.62
C ILE A 38 -6.37 -4.16 4.13
N SER A 39 -6.92 -4.98 5.01
CA SER A 39 -7.55 -6.25 4.64
C SER A 39 -8.95 -6.06 4.05
N ARG A 40 -9.28 -6.84 3.03
CA ARG A 40 -10.60 -6.85 2.36
C ARG A 40 -11.04 -8.28 2.06
N GLN A 41 -12.32 -8.54 2.28
CA GLN A 41 -12.99 -9.82 2.00
C GLN A 41 -13.56 -9.77 0.57
N ARG A 42 -12.68 -9.93 -0.41
CA ARG A 42 -13.01 -9.91 -1.84
C ARG A 42 -12.39 -11.12 -2.54
N ALA A 43 -13.01 -11.54 -3.64
CA ALA A 43 -12.53 -12.69 -4.42
C ALA A 43 -11.35 -12.34 -5.36
N TRP A 44 -11.10 -11.07 -5.61
CA TRP A 44 -10.03 -10.61 -6.51
C TRP A 44 -9.19 -9.53 -5.85
N GLY A 45 -7.88 -9.71 -5.88
CA GLY A 45 -6.91 -8.72 -5.39
C GLY A 45 -5.58 -9.35 -5.03
N VAL A 46 -4.66 -8.53 -4.53
CA VAL A 46 -3.33 -8.96 -4.08
C VAL A 46 -3.45 -9.58 -2.69
N PRO A 47 -2.91 -10.79 -2.46
CA PRO A 47 -2.97 -11.44 -1.16
C PRO A 47 -2.13 -10.72 -0.11
N ILE A 48 -2.53 -10.86 1.16
CA ILE A 48 -1.77 -10.40 2.32
C ILE A 48 -0.86 -11.55 2.77
N PRO A 49 0.47 -11.42 2.70
CA PRO A 49 1.39 -12.53 2.92
C PRO A 49 1.65 -12.79 4.41
N ILE A 50 0.59 -13.08 5.16
CA ILE A 50 0.64 -13.41 6.59
C ILE A 50 0.26 -14.87 6.77
N PHE A 51 1.05 -15.57 7.57
CA PHE A 51 0.75 -16.91 8.04
C PHE A 51 0.31 -16.87 9.50
N TYR A 52 -0.32 -17.93 9.96
CA TYR A 52 -0.71 -18.10 11.35
C TYR A 52 -0.19 -19.42 11.89
N ALA A 53 0.34 -19.38 13.09
CA ALA A 53 0.71 -20.56 13.84
C ALA A 53 -0.54 -21.27 14.38
N GLU A 54 -0.37 -22.51 14.87
CA GLU A 54 -1.44 -23.31 15.48
C GLU A 54 -2.13 -22.60 16.65
N ASN A 55 -1.38 -21.82 17.42
CA ASN A 55 -1.91 -21.02 18.52
C ASN A 55 -2.59 -19.72 18.08
N GLY A 56 -2.70 -19.46 16.78
CA GLY A 56 -3.31 -18.26 16.21
C GLY A 56 -2.39 -17.05 16.12
N GLU A 57 -1.13 -17.17 16.49
CA GLU A 57 -0.14 -16.09 16.41
C GLU A 57 0.17 -15.75 14.96
N PRO A 58 0.07 -14.46 14.54
CA PRO A 58 0.41 -14.07 13.18
C PRO A 58 1.93 -14.12 12.95
N ILE A 59 2.30 -14.66 11.79
CA ILE A 59 3.70 -14.80 11.37
C ILE A 59 3.93 -13.88 10.16
N ILE A 60 4.68 -12.82 10.38
CA ILE A 60 5.16 -11.89 9.37
C ILE A 60 6.58 -11.50 9.73
N THR A 61 7.55 -12.10 9.07
CA THR A 61 8.98 -11.89 9.36
C THR A 61 9.71 -11.50 8.07
N PRO A 62 10.88 -10.86 8.16
CA PRO A 62 11.70 -10.60 6.98
C PRO A 62 11.97 -11.85 6.13
N GLU A 63 12.17 -13.00 6.78
CA GLU A 63 12.38 -14.29 6.09
C GLU A 63 11.16 -14.73 5.30
N THR A 64 9.98 -14.77 5.93
CA THR A 64 8.74 -15.21 5.27
C THR A 64 8.34 -14.25 4.15
N ILE A 65 8.50 -12.94 4.35
CA ILE A 65 8.22 -11.92 3.32
C ILE A 65 9.17 -12.06 2.13
N ALA A 66 10.46 -12.22 2.37
CA ALA A 66 11.44 -12.40 1.29
C ALA A 66 11.16 -13.66 0.47
N HIS A 67 10.82 -14.77 1.14
CA HIS A 67 10.49 -16.03 0.48
C HIS A 67 9.23 -15.91 -0.38
N VAL A 68 8.13 -15.38 0.17
CA VAL A 68 6.88 -15.17 -0.57
C VAL A 68 7.08 -14.18 -1.72
N SER A 69 7.85 -13.12 -1.53
CA SER A 69 8.18 -12.17 -2.58
C SER A 69 8.91 -12.84 -3.74
N ALA A 70 9.85 -13.75 -3.46
CA ALA A 70 10.54 -14.52 -4.50
C ALA A 70 9.56 -15.45 -5.26
N LEU A 71 8.66 -16.13 -4.56
CA LEU A 71 7.62 -16.95 -5.18
C LEU A 71 6.69 -16.13 -6.08
N PHE A 72 6.30 -14.94 -5.62
CA PHE A 72 5.45 -14.05 -6.42
C PHE A 72 6.17 -13.51 -7.67
N ARG A 73 7.47 -13.26 -7.58
CA ARG A 73 8.29 -12.84 -8.72
C ARG A 73 8.38 -13.92 -9.79
N GLU A 74 8.47 -15.17 -9.39
CA GLU A 74 8.60 -16.32 -10.29
C GLU A 74 7.25 -16.78 -10.85
N HIS A 75 6.22 -16.87 -10.02
CA HIS A 75 4.96 -17.52 -10.36
C HIS A 75 3.76 -16.58 -10.40
N GLY A 76 3.94 -15.30 -10.04
CA GLY A 76 2.84 -14.36 -9.84
C GLY A 76 2.12 -14.57 -8.49
N SER A 77 1.36 -13.57 -8.07
CA SER A 77 0.68 -13.59 -6.75
C SER A 77 -0.42 -14.64 -6.62
N ASN A 78 -0.93 -15.18 -7.74
CA ASN A 78 -1.95 -16.23 -7.72
C ASN A 78 -1.48 -17.51 -7.06
N ILE A 79 -0.17 -17.75 -6.97
CA ILE A 79 0.38 -18.92 -6.27
C ILE A 79 -0.10 -19.00 -4.82
N TRP A 80 -0.35 -17.85 -4.20
CA TRP A 80 -0.86 -17.77 -2.83
C TRP A 80 -2.18 -18.54 -2.65
N PHE A 81 -3.07 -18.47 -3.65
CA PHE A 81 -4.37 -19.14 -3.60
C PHE A 81 -4.33 -20.59 -4.11
N GLN A 82 -3.25 -20.98 -4.79
CA GLN A 82 -3.09 -22.31 -5.38
C GLN A 82 -2.39 -23.31 -4.47
N LYS A 83 -1.63 -22.80 -3.47
CA LYS A 83 -0.77 -23.61 -2.61
C LYS A 83 -1.22 -23.51 -1.15
N GLU A 84 -0.96 -24.56 -0.39
CA GLU A 84 -1.18 -24.57 1.06
C GLU A 84 -0.08 -23.75 1.78
N ALA A 85 -0.37 -23.32 3.02
CA ALA A 85 0.55 -22.49 3.80
C ALA A 85 1.96 -23.11 3.92
N LYS A 86 2.02 -24.42 4.12
CA LYS A 86 3.28 -25.16 4.28
C LYS A 86 4.15 -25.17 3.02
N GLU A 87 3.53 -25.10 1.85
CA GLU A 87 4.21 -25.03 0.56
C GLU A 87 4.70 -23.61 0.23
N LEU A 88 4.13 -22.59 0.87
CA LEU A 88 4.46 -21.18 0.70
C LEU A 88 5.48 -20.68 1.73
N LEU A 89 5.75 -21.46 2.76
CA LEU A 89 6.78 -21.17 3.76
C LEU A 89 8.14 -21.71 3.30
N PRO A 90 9.25 -21.13 3.80
CA PRO A 90 10.58 -21.70 3.56
C PRO A 90 10.65 -23.16 3.99
N GLU A 91 11.44 -23.97 3.27
CA GLU A 91 11.64 -25.38 3.61
C GLU A 91 12.22 -25.51 5.03
N GLY A 92 11.61 -26.36 5.84
CA GLY A 92 12.04 -26.57 7.23
C GLY A 92 11.64 -25.45 8.17
N PHE A 93 10.79 -24.51 7.76
CA PHE A 93 10.34 -23.42 8.64
C PHE A 93 9.67 -23.95 9.90
N THR A 94 10.04 -23.40 11.05
CA THR A 94 9.48 -23.75 12.36
C THR A 94 9.09 -22.49 13.11
N HIS A 95 8.09 -22.61 13.98
CA HIS A 95 7.64 -21.53 14.84
C HIS A 95 7.22 -22.10 16.20
N PRO A 96 7.56 -21.45 17.33
CA PRO A 96 7.19 -21.93 18.66
C PRO A 96 5.68 -22.12 18.86
N GLY A 97 4.87 -21.30 18.20
CA GLY A 97 3.40 -21.40 18.22
C GLY A 97 2.83 -22.57 17.41
N SER A 98 3.66 -23.31 16.68
CA SER A 98 3.27 -24.47 15.86
C SER A 98 4.10 -25.70 16.23
N PRO A 99 3.86 -26.31 17.38
CA PRO A 99 4.65 -27.46 17.86
C PRO A 99 4.53 -28.69 16.97
N ASN A 100 3.44 -28.82 16.22
CA ASN A 100 3.21 -29.92 15.25
C ASN A 100 3.61 -29.55 13.81
N GLY A 101 4.11 -28.31 13.61
CA GLY A 101 4.50 -27.83 12.29
C GLY A 101 3.33 -27.54 11.34
N GLU A 102 2.14 -27.27 11.90
CA GLU A 102 0.97 -26.87 11.13
C GLU A 102 0.85 -25.35 11.06
N PHE A 103 0.48 -24.85 9.89
CA PHE A 103 0.33 -23.42 9.61
C PHE A 103 -0.90 -23.18 8.74
N THR A 104 -1.52 -22.02 8.95
CA THR A 104 -2.56 -21.49 8.06
C THR A 104 -2.08 -20.18 7.44
N LYS A 105 -2.79 -19.69 6.45
CA LYS A 105 -2.46 -18.44 5.76
C LYS A 105 -3.66 -17.50 5.74
N GLU A 106 -3.38 -16.21 5.59
CA GLU A 106 -4.41 -15.20 5.41
C GLU A 106 -5.15 -15.41 4.08
N ASN A 107 -6.48 -15.29 4.11
CA ASN A 107 -7.33 -15.41 2.92
C ASN A 107 -7.89 -14.05 2.45
N ASP A 108 -7.82 -13.02 3.30
CA ASP A 108 -8.15 -11.67 2.90
C ASP A 108 -7.14 -11.13 1.88
N ILE A 109 -7.58 -10.18 1.10
CA ILE A 109 -6.74 -9.48 0.13
C ILE A 109 -6.46 -8.05 0.58
N MET A 110 -5.48 -7.42 -0.03
CA MET A 110 -5.18 -6.01 0.22
C MET A 110 -6.27 -5.10 -0.34
N ASP A 111 -6.49 -3.98 0.34
CA ASP A 111 -7.23 -2.85 -0.19
C ASP A 111 -6.61 -2.41 -1.52
N VAL A 112 -7.43 -2.25 -2.55
CA VAL A 112 -6.98 -1.79 -3.87
C VAL A 112 -6.25 -0.44 -3.82
N TRP A 113 -6.54 0.39 -2.82
CA TRP A 113 -5.82 1.64 -2.59
C TRP A 113 -4.38 1.41 -2.08
N PHE A 114 -4.11 0.27 -1.46
CA PHE A 114 -2.75 -0.14 -1.15
C PHE A 114 -1.99 -0.50 -2.43
N ASP A 115 -2.62 -1.25 -3.33
CA ASP A 115 -2.03 -1.64 -4.60
C ASP A 115 -1.70 -0.39 -5.45
N SER A 116 -2.68 0.48 -5.65
CA SER A 116 -2.49 1.73 -6.40
C SER A 116 -1.53 2.70 -5.71
N GLY A 117 -1.57 2.76 -4.38
CA GLY A 117 -0.64 3.56 -3.57
C GLY A 117 0.81 3.12 -3.70
N SER A 118 1.04 1.83 -4.01
CA SER A 118 2.38 1.26 -4.18
C SER A 118 2.94 1.40 -5.60
N SER A 119 2.23 2.06 -6.52
CA SER A 119 2.64 2.24 -7.91
C SER A 119 3.99 2.96 -8.06
N HIS A 120 4.35 3.87 -7.14
CA HIS A 120 5.67 4.50 -7.13
C HIS A 120 6.79 3.46 -7.01
N GLN A 121 6.60 2.41 -6.20
CA GLN A 121 7.58 1.33 -6.06
C GLN A 121 7.59 0.44 -7.31
N GLY A 122 6.43 -0.09 -7.71
CA GLY A 122 6.31 -1.05 -8.81
C GLY A 122 6.54 -0.45 -10.20
N VAL A 123 6.39 0.86 -10.36
CA VAL A 123 6.60 1.53 -11.66
C VAL A 123 7.84 2.40 -11.66
N LEU A 124 7.94 3.35 -10.75
CA LEU A 124 9.06 4.30 -10.80
C LEU A 124 10.38 3.62 -10.40
N VAL A 125 10.42 3.00 -9.23
CA VAL A 125 11.65 2.40 -8.70
C VAL A 125 12.04 1.15 -9.48
N GLU A 126 11.12 0.19 -9.63
CA GLU A 126 11.43 -1.10 -10.28
C GLU A 126 11.80 -0.97 -11.76
N ARG A 127 11.32 0.07 -12.45
CA ARG A 127 11.64 0.32 -13.86
C ARG A 127 12.77 1.34 -14.07
N GLY A 128 13.44 1.76 -13.00
CA GLY A 128 14.53 2.74 -13.06
C GLY A 128 14.09 4.13 -13.52
N MET A 129 12.82 4.48 -13.31
CA MET A 129 12.29 5.82 -13.59
C MET A 129 12.60 6.76 -12.44
N LYS A 130 12.42 8.07 -12.67
CA LYS A 130 12.69 9.09 -11.66
C LYS A 130 11.75 8.93 -10.45
N TYR A 131 12.33 8.81 -9.27
CA TYR A 131 11.64 8.75 -7.98
C TYR A 131 12.33 9.68 -6.95
N PRO A 132 11.59 10.52 -6.19
CA PRO A 132 10.15 10.79 -6.34
C PRO A 132 9.79 11.35 -7.72
N ALA A 133 8.52 11.18 -8.15
CA ALA A 133 8.01 11.80 -9.36
C ALA A 133 8.05 13.33 -9.25
N ASP A 134 8.25 14.02 -10.36
CA ASP A 134 8.18 15.48 -10.34
C ASP A 134 6.77 15.98 -10.10
N LEU A 135 5.76 15.30 -10.65
CA LEU A 135 4.37 15.72 -10.57
C LEU A 135 3.44 14.50 -10.57
N TYR A 136 2.47 14.48 -9.64
CA TYR A 136 1.23 13.71 -9.77
C TYR A 136 0.11 14.67 -10.21
N LEU A 137 -0.64 14.26 -11.24
CA LEU A 137 -1.71 15.06 -11.81
C LEU A 137 -2.99 14.23 -11.86
N GLU A 138 -4.03 14.66 -11.13
CA GLU A 138 -5.32 13.99 -11.05
C GLU A 138 -6.44 14.94 -10.61
N GLY A 139 -7.65 14.41 -10.52
CA GLY A 139 -8.80 15.12 -10.00
C GLY A 139 -8.66 15.45 -8.50
N SER A 140 -9.39 16.44 -8.05
CA SER A 140 -9.35 16.93 -6.66
C SER A 140 -9.89 15.93 -5.62
N ASP A 141 -10.57 14.86 -6.04
CA ASP A 141 -10.99 13.76 -5.18
C ASP A 141 -9.82 12.88 -4.73
N GLN A 142 -8.68 12.93 -5.42
CA GLN A 142 -7.50 12.10 -5.14
C GLN A 142 -6.72 12.52 -3.90
N HIS A 143 -7.01 13.65 -3.27
CA HIS A 143 -6.50 13.96 -1.94
C HIS A 143 -6.97 12.92 -0.90
N ARG A 144 -8.12 12.28 -1.12
CA ARG A 144 -8.62 11.17 -0.30
C ARG A 144 -8.26 9.79 -0.88
N GLY A 145 -7.92 9.71 -2.16
CA GLY A 145 -7.61 8.49 -2.88
C GLY A 145 -6.11 8.28 -3.09
N TRP A 146 -5.68 8.29 -4.35
CA TRP A 146 -4.33 7.91 -4.76
C TRP A 146 -3.21 8.80 -4.18
N PHE A 147 -3.43 10.10 -4.05
CA PHE A 147 -2.43 10.98 -3.41
C PHE A 147 -2.16 10.60 -1.96
N ASN A 148 -3.23 10.24 -1.24
CA ASN A 148 -3.16 9.86 0.17
C ASN A 148 -2.51 8.48 0.34
N SER A 149 -2.98 7.47 -0.40
CA SER A 149 -2.44 6.11 -0.32
C SER A 149 -0.98 6.05 -0.78
N SER A 150 -0.62 6.76 -1.85
CA SER A 150 0.77 6.86 -2.32
C SER A 150 1.68 7.51 -1.29
N LEU A 151 1.22 8.58 -0.63
CA LEU A 151 1.97 9.25 0.42
C LEU A 151 2.27 8.30 1.59
N ILE A 152 1.25 7.61 2.08
CA ILE A 152 1.37 6.70 3.22
C ILE A 152 2.35 5.57 2.90
N THR A 153 2.21 4.89 1.78
CA THR A 153 3.08 3.78 1.40
C THR A 153 4.51 4.24 1.16
N SER A 154 4.71 5.37 0.50
CA SER A 154 6.05 5.89 0.21
C SER A 154 6.80 6.35 1.47
N VAL A 155 6.13 7.06 2.35
CA VAL A 155 6.75 7.49 3.63
C VAL A 155 7.05 6.27 4.51
N ALA A 156 6.14 5.30 4.58
CA ALA A 156 6.37 4.08 5.36
C ALA A 156 7.60 3.28 4.90
N ILE A 157 7.85 3.23 3.59
CA ILE A 157 8.94 2.43 3.00
C ILE A 157 10.24 3.25 2.88
N ASN A 158 10.14 4.50 2.40
CA ASN A 158 11.27 5.29 1.95
C ASN A 158 11.47 6.59 2.74
N GLY A 159 10.57 6.93 3.66
CA GLY A 159 10.66 8.15 4.49
C GLY A 159 10.38 9.46 3.73
N VAL A 160 9.94 9.40 2.47
CA VAL A 160 9.72 10.58 1.63
C VAL A 160 8.38 10.47 0.87
N ALA A 161 7.82 11.64 0.49
CA ALA A 161 6.68 11.67 -0.41
C ALA A 161 7.07 11.09 -1.79
N PRO A 162 6.15 10.42 -2.50
CA PRO A 162 6.45 9.81 -3.80
C PRO A 162 6.43 10.84 -4.95
N TYR A 163 6.09 12.08 -4.64
CA TYR A 163 5.94 13.19 -5.58
C TYR A 163 6.55 14.47 -4.99
N LYS A 164 7.05 15.34 -5.86
CA LYS A 164 7.51 16.68 -5.50
C LYS A 164 6.37 17.70 -5.56
N GLY A 165 5.43 17.50 -6.47
CA GLY A 165 4.29 18.33 -6.67
C GLY A 165 3.01 17.56 -6.91
N LEU A 166 1.89 18.17 -6.49
CA LEU A 166 0.54 17.70 -6.78
C LEU A 166 -0.23 18.79 -7.53
N LEU A 167 -0.72 18.45 -8.71
CA LEU A 167 -1.62 19.31 -9.47
C LEU A 167 -2.99 18.67 -9.54
N THR A 168 -4.03 19.39 -9.14
CA THR A 168 -5.41 18.91 -9.20
C THR A 168 -6.28 19.77 -10.10
N HIS A 169 -7.08 19.10 -10.91
CA HIS A 169 -8.10 19.71 -11.75
C HIS A 169 -9.51 19.37 -11.26
N GLY A 170 -10.51 20.05 -11.80
CA GLY A 170 -11.92 19.72 -11.63
C GLY A 170 -12.33 18.52 -12.49
N PHE A 171 -13.62 18.25 -12.49
CA PHE A 171 -14.21 17.17 -13.27
C PHE A 171 -14.73 17.66 -14.62
N VAL A 172 -14.85 16.76 -15.58
CA VAL A 172 -15.55 17.03 -16.82
C VAL A 172 -17.04 17.23 -16.51
N LEU A 173 -17.60 18.32 -17.02
CA LEU A 173 -18.97 18.71 -16.78
C LEU A 173 -19.77 18.60 -18.07
N ASP A 174 -21.07 18.33 -17.95
CA ASP A 174 -22.01 18.44 -19.06
C ASP A 174 -22.35 19.91 -19.37
N GLY A 175 -23.16 20.16 -20.38
CA GLY A 175 -23.59 21.51 -20.79
C GLY A 175 -24.41 22.26 -19.73
N GLU A 176 -24.87 21.59 -18.68
CA GLU A 176 -25.62 22.18 -17.58
C GLU A 176 -24.74 22.31 -16.30
N GLY A 177 -23.43 22.02 -16.41
CA GLY A 177 -22.48 22.14 -15.30
C GLY A 177 -22.50 20.98 -14.29
N ARG A 178 -23.13 19.86 -14.64
CA ARG A 178 -23.17 18.66 -13.79
C ARG A 178 -21.97 17.77 -14.09
N LYS A 179 -21.39 17.19 -13.05
CA LYS A 179 -20.31 16.21 -13.21
C LYS A 179 -20.78 15.02 -14.05
N MET A 180 -20.02 14.72 -15.09
CA MET A 180 -20.24 13.55 -15.94
C MET A 180 -19.83 12.26 -15.24
#